data_df31a41aca2410df5d5a3fc201a477b8
#
_entry.id   df31a41aca2410df5d5a3fc201a477b8
#
_cell.length_a   1.000
_cell.length_b   1.000
_cell.length_c   1.000
_cell.angle_alpha   90.00
_cell.angle_beta   90.00
_cell.angle_gamma   90.00
#
_symmetry.space_group_name_H-M   'P 1'
#
loop_
_entity.id
_entity.type
_entity.pdbx_description
1 polymer ?
#
loop_
_entity_poly.entity_id
_entity_poly.type
_entity_poly.pdbx_seq_one_letter_code
_entity_poly.pdbx_strand_id
1 'polypeptide(L)'
;MFKANENYLKLPGSYLFSTVAKKQREYSAAHPDKKIIRLSIGDVTQPLAPAIIERLHSAVDEMAVAETFKGYAPDLGYEFLRNTIVKNDYIDHGVDISADEIFVSDGAKSDSANIQEIFAPESKIAVCDPVYPVYVDSNVMAGRTGTYDKETGLWSDVIYMPCLEENGFAPEFPKEEPDIIYLCFPNNPTGATISKAQLQEWVDYANKIGAVIIYDAAYEAYISEDDVPHSIYECEGARTCAIELRSFSKNAGFTGTRLGFTVVPKDLKDANGVALHGLWARRHGTKFNGAPYIVQAAGEAVYSEEGKAQTKAQIAYYMNNAKVIYDGLKAAGYSVSGGVNAPYILSLIH
;
A
#
# COMPACT_ATOMS: atom_id res chain seq x y z
N MET A 1 -27.23 16.50 23.31
CA MET A 1 -26.95 15.05 23.10
C MET A 1 -26.05 14.94 21.88
N PHE A 2 -24.91 14.22 21.96
CA PHE A 2 -24.02 14.00 20.82
C PHE A 2 -24.67 13.06 19.80
N LYS A 3 -24.22 13.13 18.54
CA LYS A 3 -24.59 12.19 17.46
C LYS A 3 -23.34 11.46 16.99
N ALA A 4 -23.46 10.18 16.69
CA ALA A 4 -22.40 9.42 16.04
C ALA A 4 -22.27 9.83 14.56
N ASN A 5 -21.09 9.58 13.96
CA ASN A 5 -20.93 9.71 12.51
C ASN A 5 -21.67 8.55 11.82
N GLU A 6 -22.81 8.89 11.19
CA GLU A 6 -23.70 7.91 10.57
C GLU A 6 -23.08 7.17 9.38
N ASN A 7 -22.00 7.70 8.78
CA ASN A 7 -21.30 7.02 7.70
C ASN A 7 -20.70 5.69 8.14
N TYR A 8 -20.29 5.56 9.40
CA TYR A 8 -19.80 4.30 9.95
C TYR A 8 -20.88 3.21 10.01
N LEU A 9 -22.16 3.60 10.08
CA LEU A 9 -23.30 2.67 10.09
C LEU A 9 -23.60 2.09 8.70
N LYS A 10 -23.07 2.70 7.64
CA LYS A 10 -23.20 2.21 6.26
C LYS A 10 -22.33 1.00 5.98
N LEU A 11 -21.20 0.87 6.67
CA LEU A 11 -20.28 -0.25 6.51
C LEU A 11 -20.89 -1.56 7.02
N PRO A 12 -20.53 -2.72 6.42
CA PRO A 12 -20.83 -4.02 7.01
C PRO A 12 -20.34 -4.08 8.45
N GLY A 13 -21.09 -4.77 9.34
CA GLY A 13 -20.80 -4.81 10.77
C GLY A 13 -19.44 -5.43 11.15
N SER A 14 -18.68 -5.95 10.18
CA SER A 14 -17.34 -6.50 10.37
C SER A 14 -16.50 -6.30 9.11
N TYR A 15 -15.26 -5.86 9.31
CA TYR A 15 -14.27 -5.80 8.23
C TYR A 15 -14.01 -7.18 7.63
N LEU A 16 -13.83 -7.28 6.31
CA LEU A 16 -13.72 -8.53 5.55
C LEU A 16 -12.78 -9.56 6.22
N PHE A 17 -11.56 -9.15 6.56
CA PHE A 17 -10.58 -10.07 7.16
C PHE A 17 -10.97 -10.53 8.58
N SER A 18 -11.71 -9.73 9.34
CA SER A 18 -12.25 -10.13 10.62
C SER A 18 -13.33 -11.20 10.47
N THR A 19 -14.17 -11.09 9.44
CA THR A 19 -15.17 -12.08 9.08
C THR A 19 -14.52 -13.41 8.68
N VAL A 20 -13.47 -13.37 7.83
CA VAL A 20 -12.70 -14.57 7.44
C VAL A 20 -12.06 -15.23 8.66
N ALA A 21 -11.41 -14.45 9.54
CA ALA A 21 -10.81 -14.97 10.76
C ALA A 21 -11.85 -15.62 11.71
N LYS A 22 -13.06 -15.05 11.81
CA LYS A 22 -14.16 -15.63 12.58
C LYS A 22 -14.59 -16.98 12.00
N LYS A 23 -14.87 -17.05 10.69
CA LYS A 23 -15.26 -18.30 10.01
C LYS A 23 -14.17 -19.37 10.15
N GLN A 24 -12.90 -19.00 10.06
CA GLN A 24 -11.79 -19.94 10.26
C GLN A 24 -11.78 -20.51 11.69
N ARG A 25 -11.97 -19.67 12.73
CA ARG A 25 -12.04 -20.15 14.13
C ARG A 25 -13.21 -21.10 14.33
N GLU A 26 -14.39 -20.76 13.79
CA GLU A 26 -15.60 -21.60 13.88
C GLU A 26 -15.38 -22.95 13.20
N TYR A 27 -14.77 -22.96 12.01
CA TYR A 27 -14.43 -24.20 11.30
C TYR A 27 -13.41 -25.05 12.07
N SER A 28 -12.33 -24.43 12.60
CA SER A 28 -11.32 -25.14 13.39
C SER A 28 -11.91 -25.77 14.65
N ALA A 29 -12.85 -25.07 15.31
CA ALA A 29 -13.52 -25.61 16.50
C ALA A 29 -14.44 -26.79 16.16
N ALA A 30 -15.11 -26.73 15.00
CA ALA A 30 -15.99 -27.83 14.53
C ALA A 30 -15.21 -29.05 13.98
N HIS A 31 -13.95 -28.81 13.53
CA HIS A 31 -13.12 -29.86 12.90
C HIS A 31 -11.70 -29.85 13.49
N PRO A 32 -11.52 -30.24 14.75
CA PRO A 32 -10.23 -30.20 15.45
C PRO A 32 -9.16 -31.13 14.86
N ASP A 33 -9.59 -32.15 14.10
CA ASP A 33 -8.76 -33.11 13.38
C ASP A 33 -8.23 -32.58 12.03
N LYS A 34 -8.76 -31.45 11.54
CA LYS A 34 -8.40 -30.89 10.24
C LYS A 34 -7.32 -29.81 10.38
N LYS A 35 -6.25 -29.95 9.62
CA LYS A 35 -5.25 -28.89 9.45
C LYS A 35 -5.75 -27.89 8.39
N ILE A 36 -5.92 -26.62 8.77
CA ILE A 36 -6.27 -25.55 7.83
C ILE A 36 -5.00 -25.01 7.19
N ILE A 37 -4.97 -24.97 5.87
CA ILE A 37 -3.97 -24.29 5.07
C ILE A 37 -4.52 -22.90 4.73
N ARG A 38 -3.81 -21.83 5.12
CA ARG A 38 -4.22 -20.46 4.88
C ARG A 38 -3.61 -19.97 3.57
N LEU A 39 -4.47 -19.64 2.61
CA LEU A 39 -4.07 -19.11 1.30
C LEU A 39 -4.67 -17.72 1.01
N SER A 40 -5.38 -17.13 1.96
CA SER A 40 -6.29 -16.00 1.72
C SER A 40 -5.83 -14.64 2.27
N ILE A 41 -4.72 -14.58 3.00
CA ILE A 41 -4.21 -13.32 3.57
C ILE A 41 -2.77 -13.16 3.10
N GLY A 42 -2.51 -12.04 2.43
CA GLY A 42 -1.16 -11.66 2.01
C GLY A 42 -0.28 -11.24 3.19
N ASP A 43 -0.15 -12.10 4.21
CA ASP A 43 0.76 -11.88 5.33
C ASP A 43 2.10 -12.56 5.07
N VAL A 44 3.18 -11.98 5.61
CA VAL A 44 4.50 -12.59 5.57
C VAL A 44 4.61 -13.66 6.65
N THR A 45 5.35 -14.73 6.36
CA THR A 45 5.49 -15.90 7.24
C THR A 45 6.91 -16.15 7.70
N GLN A 46 7.88 -15.49 7.07
CA GLN A 46 9.29 -15.56 7.50
C GLN A 46 9.53 -14.59 8.67
N PRO A 47 10.41 -14.95 9.62
CA PRO A 47 10.83 -14.03 10.68
C PRO A 47 11.54 -12.83 10.07
N LEU A 48 11.66 -11.75 10.85
CA LEU A 48 12.48 -10.58 10.46
C LEU A 48 13.93 -11.02 10.18
N ALA A 49 14.53 -10.39 9.19
CA ALA A 49 15.92 -10.68 8.81
C ALA A 49 16.89 -10.41 9.96
N PRO A 50 17.99 -11.19 10.10
CA PRO A 50 18.96 -11.03 11.20
C PRO A 50 19.49 -9.61 11.36
N ALA A 51 19.87 -8.93 10.28
CA ALA A 51 20.35 -7.54 10.33
C ALA A 51 19.31 -6.57 10.93
N ILE A 52 18.02 -6.79 10.64
CA ILE A 52 16.91 -6.01 11.19
C ILE A 52 16.78 -6.27 12.69
N ILE A 53 16.84 -7.53 13.13
CA ILE A 53 16.75 -7.93 14.54
C ILE A 53 17.93 -7.34 15.33
N GLU A 54 19.16 -7.41 14.81
CA GLU A 54 20.33 -6.83 15.45
C GLU A 54 20.18 -5.32 15.63
N ARG A 55 19.67 -4.62 14.60
CA ARG A 55 19.42 -3.17 14.71
C ARG A 55 18.32 -2.83 15.69
N LEU A 56 17.26 -3.66 15.79
CA LEU A 56 16.22 -3.49 16.82
C LEU A 56 16.83 -3.58 18.23
N HIS A 57 17.67 -4.60 18.49
CA HIS A 57 18.34 -4.75 19.79
C HIS A 57 19.22 -3.54 20.12
N SER A 58 20.09 -3.13 19.20
CA SER A 58 20.97 -1.98 19.43
C SER A 58 20.17 -0.68 19.62
N ALA A 59 19.07 -0.49 18.91
CA ALA A 59 18.21 0.69 19.08
C ALA A 59 17.51 0.69 20.45
N VAL A 60 17.15 -0.47 21.00
CA VAL A 60 16.61 -0.58 22.37
C VAL A 60 17.70 -0.23 23.39
N ASP A 61 18.93 -0.69 23.22
CA ASP A 61 20.06 -0.36 24.11
C ASP A 61 20.37 1.14 24.07
N GLU A 62 20.31 1.78 22.90
CA GLU A 62 20.43 3.24 22.75
C GLU A 62 19.38 4.02 23.56
N MET A 63 18.17 3.48 23.71
CA MET A 63 17.11 4.11 24.51
C MET A 63 17.37 4.04 26.02
N ALA A 64 18.27 3.17 26.47
CA ALA A 64 18.64 3.02 27.88
C ALA A 64 19.73 4.00 28.32
N VAL A 65 20.37 4.73 27.40
CA VAL A 65 21.52 5.62 27.64
C VAL A 65 21.09 7.07 27.44
N ALA A 66 21.36 7.94 28.40
CA ALA A 66 20.88 9.34 28.37
C ALA A 66 21.35 10.12 27.13
N GLU A 67 22.58 9.85 26.67
CA GLU A 67 23.20 10.53 25.53
C GLU A 67 22.58 10.14 24.19
N THR A 68 22.01 8.95 24.09
CA THR A 68 21.43 8.39 22.86
C THR A 68 19.92 8.24 22.90
N PHE A 69 19.30 8.45 24.07
CA PHE A 69 17.86 8.43 24.24
C PHE A 69 17.13 9.33 23.22
N LYS A 70 16.03 8.83 22.68
CA LYS A 70 15.18 9.55 21.73
C LYS A 70 13.80 9.80 22.35
N GLY A 71 13.38 11.07 22.39
CA GLY A 71 12.01 11.46 22.72
C GLY A 71 11.08 11.33 21.50
N TYR A 72 10.13 12.25 21.37
CA TYR A 72 9.27 12.31 20.18
C TYR A 72 10.08 12.43 18.90
N ALA A 73 9.72 11.64 17.90
CA ALA A 73 10.29 11.76 16.57
C ALA A 73 9.93 13.13 15.93
N PRO A 74 10.75 13.64 15.00
CA PRO A 74 10.32 14.71 14.10
C PRO A 74 9.04 14.31 13.35
N ASP A 75 8.16 15.27 13.06
CA ASP A 75 6.86 15.02 12.44
C ASP A 75 6.94 14.18 11.15
N LEU A 76 7.98 14.39 10.32
CA LEU A 76 8.18 13.63 9.09
C LEU A 76 8.88 12.27 9.30
N GLY A 77 9.31 11.97 10.50
CA GLY A 77 10.21 10.87 10.82
C GLY A 77 11.68 11.29 10.87
N TYR A 78 12.54 10.39 11.36
CA TYR A 78 13.97 10.68 11.50
C TYR A 78 14.66 10.89 10.15
N GLU A 79 15.53 11.88 10.09
CA GLU A 79 16.25 12.29 8.87
C GLU A 79 17.14 11.15 8.34
N PHE A 80 17.78 10.37 9.21
CA PHE A 80 18.61 9.24 8.78
C PHE A 80 17.83 8.25 7.91
N LEU A 81 16.57 7.89 8.31
CA LEU A 81 15.74 6.96 7.54
C LEU A 81 15.27 7.62 6.24
N ARG A 82 14.78 8.87 6.30
CA ARG A 82 14.29 9.58 5.11
C ARG A 82 15.38 9.76 4.05
N ASN A 83 16.61 10.09 4.44
CA ASN A 83 17.75 10.19 3.53
C ASN A 83 18.13 8.83 2.94
N THR A 84 18.07 7.77 3.75
CA THR A 84 18.33 6.40 3.30
C THR A 84 17.28 5.94 2.28
N ILE A 85 16.00 6.22 2.52
CA ILE A 85 14.90 5.95 1.58
C ILE A 85 15.14 6.71 0.28
N VAL A 86 15.37 8.04 0.34
CA VAL A 86 15.60 8.87 -0.85
C VAL A 86 16.73 8.33 -1.71
N LYS A 87 17.84 7.96 -1.08
CA LYS A 87 18.98 7.43 -1.81
C LYS A 87 18.65 6.13 -2.53
N ASN A 88 18.07 5.16 -1.80
CA ASN A 88 17.94 3.78 -2.28
C ASN A 88 16.69 3.57 -3.16
N ASP A 89 15.56 4.19 -2.82
CA ASP A 89 14.29 3.94 -3.51
C ASP A 89 14.05 4.93 -4.66
N TYR A 90 14.78 6.06 -4.71
CA TYR A 90 14.55 7.11 -5.70
C TYR A 90 15.82 7.50 -6.47
N ILE A 91 16.83 8.07 -5.82
CA ILE A 91 18.04 8.57 -6.52
C ILE A 91 18.77 7.46 -7.26
N ASP A 92 18.95 6.30 -6.64
CA ASP A 92 19.62 5.15 -7.25
C ASP A 92 18.83 4.59 -8.47
N HIS A 93 17.55 4.99 -8.62
CA HIS A 93 16.67 4.70 -9.76
C HIS A 93 16.46 5.90 -10.70
N GLY A 94 17.22 6.99 -10.52
CA GLY A 94 17.14 8.19 -11.37
C GLY A 94 15.92 9.08 -11.12
N VAL A 95 15.27 8.93 -9.98
CA VAL A 95 14.08 9.69 -9.57
C VAL A 95 14.46 10.81 -8.59
N ASP A 96 13.98 12.02 -8.85
CA ASP A 96 14.24 13.19 -8.00
C ASP A 96 13.14 13.39 -6.96
N ILE A 97 13.36 12.83 -5.76
CA ILE A 97 12.54 13.03 -4.56
C ILE A 97 13.46 13.52 -3.44
N SER A 98 13.01 14.51 -2.69
CA SER A 98 13.75 15.04 -1.54
C SER A 98 13.25 14.46 -0.21
N ALA A 99 14.13 14.41 0.80
CA ALA A 99 13.82 13.82 2.09
C ALA A 99 12.67 14.51 2.86
N ASP A 100 12.41 15.78 2.55
CA ASP A 100 11.29 16.51 3.13
C ASP A 100 9.96 16.34 2.39
N GLU A 101 9.93 15.53 1.31
CA GLU A 101 8.71 15.04 0.66
C GLU A 101 8.30 13.65 1.18
N ILE A 102 9.12 13.04 2.06
CA ILE A 102 8.87 11.74 2.68
C ILE A 102 8.30 11.89 4.08
N PHE A 103 7.18 11.23 4.33
CA PHE A 103 6.48 11.19 5.62
C PHE A 103 6.46 9.77 6.13
N VAL A 104 7.29 9.46 7.13
CA VAL A 104 7.38 8.13 7.74
C VAL A 104 6.16 7.88 8.61
N SER A 105 5.56 6.70 8.48
CA SER A 105 4.33 6.30 9.13
C SER A 105 4.40 4.90 9.75
N ASP A 106 3.27 4.45 10.31
CA ASP A 106 3.08 3.10 10.84
C ASP A 106 2.59 2.09 9.77
N GLY A 107 2.64 2.46 8.49
CA GLY A 107 2.37 1.58 7.36
C GLY A 107 1.36 2.10 6.36
N ALA A 108 1.46 1.63 5.12
CA ALA A 108 0.65 2.08 3.99
C ALA A 108 -0.87 1.93 4.21
N LYS A 109 -1.32 1.00 5.06
CA LYS A 109 -2.75 0.85 5.39
C LYS A 109 -3.31 2.08 6.08
N SER A 110 -2.63 2.58 7.11
CA SER A 110 -3.03 3.81 7.80
C SER A 110 -2.87 5.01 6.89
N ASP A 111 -1.81 5.07 6.09
CA ASP A 111 -1.61 6.17 5.15
C ASP A 111 -2.74 6.21 4.11
N SER A 112 -3.10 5.09 3.49
CA SER A 112 -4.18 5.02 2.50
C SER A 112 -5.55 5.40 3.07
N ALA A 113 -5.80 5.09 4.34
CA ALA A 113 -7.03 5.46 5.02
C ALA A 113 -7.04 6.94 5.47
N ASN A 114 -5.88 7.49 5.78
CA ASN A 114 -5.74 8.84 6.32
C ASN A 114 -5.59 9.91 5.25
N ILE A 115 -4.94 9.59 4.11
CA ILE A 115 -4.64 10.57 3.05
C ILE A 115 -5.90 11.21 2.48
N GLN A 116 -7.00 10.48 2.45
CA GLN A 116 -8.28 10.97 1.96
C GLN A 116 -8.85 12.16 2.78
N GLU A 117 -8.36 12.37 4.02
CA GLU A 117 -8.82 13.48 4.89
C GLU A 117 -8.40 14.87 4.38
N ILE A 118 -7.39 14.94 3.49
CA ILE A 118 -6.94 16.22 2.93
C ILE A 118 -7.73 16.66 1.68
N PHE A 119 -8.65 15.82 1.20
CA PHE A 119 -9.50 16.12 0.05
C PHE A 119 -10.91 16.55 0.47
N ALA A 120 -11.56 17.30 -0.40
CA ALA A 120 -12.94 17.77 -0.18
C ALA A 120 -13.92 16.59 -0.04
N PRO A 121 -14.96 16.73 0.81
CA PRO A 121 -15.94 15.64 1.02
C PRO A 121 -16.69 15.22 -0.25
N GLU A 122 -16.86 16.11 -1.20
CA GLU A 122 -17.53 15.89 -2.49
C GLU A 122 -16.65 15.29 -3.57
N SER A 123 -15.35 15.10 -3.32
CA SER A 123 -14.43 14.53 -4.30
C SER A 123 -14.83 13.11 -4.69
N LYS A 124 -14.92 12.86 -6.00
CA LYS A 124 -15.24 11.57 -6.59
C LYS A 124 -14.02 10.67 -6.61
N ILE A 125 -14.19 9.42 -6.23
CA ILE A 125 -13.10 8.43 -6.22
C ILE A 125 -13.28 7.40 -7.33
N ALA A 126 -12.17 7.00 -7.95
CA ALA A 126 -12.10 5.83 -8.82
C ALA A 126 -11.18 4.76 -8.20
N VAL A 127 -11.61 3.50 -8.26
CA VAL A 127 -10.89 2.34 -7.74
C VAL A 127 -10.89 1.20 -8.75
N CYS A 128 -9.83 0.40 -8.77
CA CYS A 128 -9.85 -0.88 -9.50
C CYS A 128 -10.90 -1.82 -8.92
N ASP A 129 -11.44 -2.73 -9.70
CA ASP A 129 -12.34 -3.78 -9.24
C ASP A 129 -11.88 -5.14 -9.81
N PRO A 130 -11.39 -6.07 -8.96
CA PRO A 130 -11.37 -6.04 -7.48
C PRO A 130 -10.35 -5.06 -6.89
N VAL A 131 -10.64 -4.60 -5.66
CA VAL A 131 -9.89 -3.57 -4.96
C VAL A 131 -9.48 -3.99 -3.54
N TYR A 132 -8.40 -3.42 -3.03
CA TYR A 132 -8.08 -3.49 -1.60
C TYR A 132 -9.14 -2.71 -0.79
N PRO A 133 -9.90 -3.37 0.12
CA PRO A 133 -11.12 -2.79 0.72
C PRO A 133 -10.89 -1.46 1.45
N VAL A 134 -9.68 -1.19 1.94
CA VAL A 134 -9.39 0.03 2.70
C VAL A 134 -9.67 1.30 1.92
N TYR A 135 -9.44 1.32 0.61
CA TYR A 135 -9.67 2.52 -0.20
C TYR A 135 -11.16 2.89 -0.23
N VAL A 136 -12.03 1.90 -0.39
CA VAL A 136 -13.48 2.11 -0.37
C VAL A 136 -13.97 2.40 1.04
N ASP A 137 -13.64 1.56 2.03
CA ASP A 137 -14.13 1.67 3.41
C ASP A 137 -13.77 3.01 4.04
N SER A 138 -12.54 3.52 3.83
CA SER A 138 -12.12 4.82 4.36
C SER A 138 -12.91 5.98 3.75
N ASN A 139 -13.24 5.90 2.46
CA ASN A 139 -14.07 6.89 1.79
C ASN A 139 -15.57 6.78 2.18
N VAL A 140 -16.06 5.57 2.51
CA VAL A 140 -17.38 5.42 3.14
C VAL A 140 -17.43 6.14 4.48
N MET A 141 -16.42 5.93 5.33
CA MET A 141 -16.32 6.62 6.62
C MET A 141 -16.30 8.13 6.48
N ALA A 142 -15.70 8.63 5.39
CA ALA A 142 -15.65 10.05 5.05
C ALA A 142 -16.96 10.58 4.41
N GLY A 143 -17.86 9.69 3.98
CA GLY A 143 -19.16 10.08 3.39
C GLY A 143 -19.15 10.33 1.88
N ARG A 144 -18.09 9.91 1.15
CA ARG A 144 -17.93 10.17 -0.30
C ARG A 144 -18.59 9.17 -1.23
N THR A 145 -19.16 8.08 -0.72
CA THR A 145 -19.49 6.90 -1.53
C THR A 145 -20.97 6.75 -1.87
N GLY A 146 -21.80 7.66 -1.38
CA GLY A 146 -23.25 7.59 -1.64
C GLY A 146 -23.94 6.44 -0.89
N THR A 147 -24.74 5.66 -1.61
CA THR A 147 -25.57 4.56 -1.10
C THR A 147 -25.00 3.21 -1.54
N TYR A 148 -25.04 2.22 -0.63
CA TYR A 148 -24.65 0.85 -0.94
C TYR A 148 -25.81 0.09 -1.59
N ASP A 149 -25.59 -0.46 -2.76
CA ASP A 149 -26.49 -1.38 -3.42
C ASP A 149 -26.16 -2.83 -3.01
N LYS A 150 -27.12 -3.51 -2.40
CA LYS A 150 -26.95 -4.89 -1.90
C LYS A 150 -26.99 -5.93 -3.03
N GLU A 151 -27.56 -5.62 -4.17
CA GLU A 151 -27.69 -6.55 -5.29
C GLU A 151 -26.36 -6.61 -6.07
N THR A 152 -25.77 -5.47 -6.32
CA THR A 152 -24.49 -5.37 -7.04
C THR A 152 -23.27 -5.44 -6.12
N GLY A 153 -23.43 -5.11 -4.83
CA GLY A 153 -22.32 -4.99 -3.88
C GLY A 153 -21.50 -3.71 -4.05
N LEU A 154 -22.00 -2.71 -4.80
CA LEU A 154 -21.28 -1.50 -5.17
C LEU A 154 -21.87 -0.27 -4.47
N TRP A 155 -21.07 0.79 -4.39
CA TRP A 155 -21.45 2.09 -3.88
C TRP A 155 -21.78 3.05 -5.05
N SER A 156 -22.88 3.80 -4.96
CA SER A 156 -23.41 4.60 -6.06
C SER A 156 -22.47 5.71 -6.57
N ASP A 157 -21.65 6.28 -5.69
CA ASP A 157 -20.80 7.43 -5.99
C ASP A 157 -19.32 7.05 -6.08
N VAL A 158 -19.03 5.74 -6.21
CA VAL A 158 -17.68 5.20 -6.46
C VAL A 158 -17.59 4.77 -7.92
N ILE A 159 -16.57 5.25 -8.61
CA ILE A 159 -16.27 4.84 -9.98
C ILE A 159 -15.41 3.57 -9.91
N TYR A 160 -15.99 2.45 -10.34
CA TYR A 160 -15.28 1.16 -10.39
C TYR A 160 -14.67 0.97 -11.78
N MET A 161 -13.39 0.62 -11.81
CA MET A 161 -12.62 0.34 -13.03
C MET A 161 -12.38 -1.17 -13.09
N PRO A 162 -13.10 -1.92 -13.94
CA PRO A 162 -13.01 -3.37 -13.99
C PRO A 162 -11.60 -3.85 -14.37
N CYS A 163 -11.06 -4.77 -13.57
CA CYS A 163 -9.80 -5.46 -13.81
C CYS A 163 -10.09 -6.94 -14.02
N LEU A 164 -10.31 -7.32 -15.26
CA LEU A 164 -10.77 -8.63 -15.70
C LEU A 164 -9.65 -9.39 -16.44
N GLU A 165 -9.83 -10.70 -16.64
CA GLU A 165 -8.87 -11.51 -17.38
C GLU A 165 -8.69 -11.00 -18.82
N GLU A 166 -9.79 -10.53 -19.47
CA GLU A 166 -9.78 -10.03 -20.84
C GLU A 166 -8.93 -8.77 -21.03
N ASN A 167 -8.78 -7.93 -19.97
CA ASN A 167 -7.93 -6.74 -20.01
C ASN A 167 -6.60 -6.93 -19.27
N GLY A 168 -6.20 -8.20 -18.98
CA GLY A 168 -4.97 -8.51 -18.27
C GLY A 168 -4.96 -7.99 -16.82
N PHE A 169 -6.13 -7.79 -16.23
CA PHE A 169 -6.34 -7.17 -14.90
C PHE A 169 -5.79 -5.75 -14.78
N ALA A 170 -5.59 -5.05 -15.92
CA ALA A 170 -5.23 -3.64 -15.95
C ALA A 170 -6.50 -2.78 -16.18
N PRO A 171 -6.72 -1.72 -15.38
CA PRO A 171 -7.91 -0.90 -15.53
C PRO A 171 -7.84 -0.05 -16.80
N GLU A 172 -9.02 0.18 -17.40
CA GLU A 172 -9.21 1.19 -18.45
C GLU A 172 -9.58 2.54 -17.83
N PHE A 173 -9.37 3.62 -18.57
CA PHE A 173 -9.80 4.96 -18.13
C PHE A 173 -11.30 5.00 -17.93
N PRO A 174 -11.77 5.54 -16.79
CA PRO A 174 -13.18 5.62 -16.52
C PRO A 174 -13.88 6.63 -17.45
N LYS A 175 -15.16 6.38 -17.75
CA LYS A 175 -15.96 7.29 -18.58
C LYS A 175 -16.33 8.58 -17.86
N GLU A 176 -16.49 8.52 -16.55
CA GLU A 176 -16.73 9.65 -15.67
C GLU A 176 -15.38 10.08 -15.08
N GLU A 177 -15.10 11.38 -15.09
CA GLU A 177 -13.84 11.93 -14.58
C GLU A 177 -13.86 11.92 -13.04
N PRO A 178 -12.91 11.20 -12.38
CA PRO A 178 -12.73 11.24 -10.94
C PRO A 178 -11.84 12.42 -10.51
N ASP A 179 -11.93 12.78 -9.21
CA ASP A 179 -10.98 13.69 -8.56
C ASP A 179 -9.79 12.92 -7.98
N ILE A 180 -10.03 11.69 -7.50
CA ILE A 180 -9.03 10.84 -6.84
C ILE A 180 -9.05 9.46 -7.49
N ILE A 181 -7.89 8.99 -7.93
CA ILE A 181 -7.71 7.69 -8.58
C ILE A 181 -6.81 6.83 -7.68
N TYR A 182 -7.34 5.71 -7.20
CA TYR A 182 -6.53 4.72 -6.47
C TYR A 182 -5.99 3.68 -7.44
N LEU A 183 -4.68 3.62 -7.57
CA LEU A 183 -3.97 2.58 -8.32
C LEU A 183 -3.05 1.82 -7.35
N CYS A 184 -3.06 0.50 -7.43
CA CYS A 184 -2.20 -0.37 -6.65
C CYS A 184 -1.47 -1.32 -7.60
N PHE A 185 -0.16 -1.14 -7.75
CA PHE A 185 0.67 -2.02 -8.60
C PHE A 185 2.04 -2.25 -7.96
N PRO A 186 2.45 -3.53 -7.83
CA PRO A 186 1.68 -4.75 -8.12
C PRO A 186 0.38 -4.82 -7.33
N ASN A 187 -0.70 -5.30 -7.98
CA ASN A 187 -2.05 -5.18 -7.44
C ASN A 187 -2.35 -6.19 -6.32
N ASN A 188 -3.02 -5.72 -5.29
CA ASN A 188 -3.73 -6.55 -4.31
C ASN A 188 -5.25 -6.44 -4.60
N PRO A 189 -5.94 -7.52 -5.07
CA PRO A 189 -5.58 -8.95 -4.89
C PRO A 189 -5.07 -9.67 -6.14
N THR A 190 -5.05 -9.07 -7.31
CA THR A 190 -4.85 -9.82 -8.58
C THR A 190 -3.40 -10.22 -8.85
N GLY A 191 -2.43 -9.53 -8.24
CA GLY A 191 -1.00 -9.68 -8.56
C GLY A 191 -0.59 -9.08 -9.91
N ALA A 192 -1.51 -8.41 -10.60
CA ALA A 192 -1.23 -7.78 -11.88
C ALA A 192 -0.32 -6.56 -11.73
N THR A 193 0.41 -6.27 -12.79
CA THR A 193 1.22 -5.07 -12.97
C THR A 193 0.86 -4.37 -14.26
N ILE A 194 1.28 -3.13 -14.39
CA ILE A 194 1.22 -2.37 -15.64
C ILE A 194 2.63 -1.94 -16.02
N SER A 195 2.88 -1.84 -17.34
CA SER A 195 4.15 -1.35 -17.84
C SER A 195 4.36 0.14 -17.52
N LYS A 196 5.60 0.60 -17.62
CA LYS A 196 5.91 2.03 -17.49
C LYS A 196 5.15 2.89 -18.50
N ALA A 197 4.94 2.39 -19.72
CA ALA A 197 4.17 3.10 -20.73
C ALA A 197 2.70 3.26 -20.33
N GLN A 198 2.08 2.19 -19.81
CA GLN A 198 0.70 2.25 -19.32
C GLN A 198 0.58 3.16 -18.09
N LEU A 199 1.55 3.13 -17.17
CA LEU A 199 1.54 4.04 -16.02
C LEU A 199 1.72 5.51 -16.45
N GLN A 200 2.52 5.77 -17.49
CA GLN A 200 2.66 7.11 -18.08
C GLN A 200 1.33 7.62 -18.63
N GLU A 201 0.55 6.76 -19.31
CA GLU A 201 -0.78 7.14 -19.79
C GLU A 201 -1.73 7.54 -18.64
N TRP A 202 -1.64 6.87 -17.48
CA TRP A 202 -2.39 7.24 -16.27
C TRP A 202 -1.96 8.60 -15.70
N VAL A 203 -0.64 8.88 -15.68
CA VAL A 203 -0.10 10.16 -15.25
C VAL A 203 -0.56 11.29 -16.18
N ASP A 204 -0.50 11.06 -17.49
CA ASP A 204 -0.96 12.01 -18.50
C ASP A 204 -2.47 12.27 -18.39
N TYR A 205 -3.26 11.19 -18.19
CA TYR A 205 -4.71 11.30 -17.96
C TYR A 205 -5.02 12.12 -16.72
N ALA A 206 -4.40 11.81 -15.58
CA ALA A 206 -4.63 12.52 -14.33
C ALA A 206 -4.29 14.02 -14.44
N ASN A 207 -3.12 14.35 -15.02
CA ASN A 207 -2.74 15.75 -15.28
C ASN A 207 -3.73 16.46 -16.22
N LYS A 208 -4.24 15.76 -17.24
CA LYS A 208 -5.19 16.33 -18.20
C LYS A 208 -6.53 16.69 -17.55
N ILE A 209 -7.05 15.85 -16.66
CA ILE A 209 -8.36 16.07 -16.02
C ILE A 209 -8.25 16.81 -14.68
N GLY A 210 -7.03 17.03 -14.16
CA GLY A 210 -6.79 17.67 -12.87
C GLY A 210 -7.06 16.75 -11.67
N ALA A 211 -6.97 15.42 -11.85
CA ALA A 211 -7.11 14.43 -10.78
C ALA A 211 -5.79 14.15 -10.06
N VAL A 212 -5.90 13.57 -8.85
CA VAL A 212 -4.74 13.05 -8.13
C VAL A 212 -4.76 11.53 -8.12
N ILE A 213 -3.59 10.93 -8.36
CA ILE A 213 -3.39 9.48 -8.22
C ILE A 213 -2.84 9.19 -6.82
N ILE A 214 -3.51 8.31 -6.09
CA ILE A 214 -2.97 7.65 -4.90
C ILE A 214 -2.39 6.31 -5.35
N TYR A 215 -1.08 6.26 -5.48
CA TYR A 215 -0.35 5.09 -5.99
C TYR A 215 0.17 4.23 -4.84
N ASP A 216 -0.42 3.06 -4.65
CA ASP A 216 0.02 2.11 -3.61
C ASP A 216 1.04 1.13 -4.20
N ALA A 217 2.29 1.30 -3.83
CA ALA A 217 3.44 0.49 -4.24
C ALA A 217 3.92 -0.47 -3.13
N ALA A 218 3.00 -0.96 -2.28
CA ALA A 218 3.36 -1.82 -1.14
C ALA A 218 4.04 -3.14 -1.54
N TYR A 219 3.91 -3.56 -2.79
CA TYR A 219 4.51 -4.80 -3.33
C TYR A 219 5.66 -4.54 -4.32
N GLU A 220 6.16 -3.31 -4.45
CA GLU A 220 7.18 -2.94 -5.44
C GLU A 220 8.45 -3.81 -5.38
N ALA A 221 8.87 -4.23 -4.18
CA ALA A 221 10.06 -5.05 -3.99
C ALA A 221 9.98 -6.46 -4.61
N TYR A 222 8.79 -6.88 -5.04
CA TYR A 222 8.56 -8.14 -5.75
C TYR A 222 8.68 -8.01 -7.27
N ILE A 223 8.78 -6.80 -7.81
CA ILE A 223 8.90 -6.54 -9.24
C ILE A 223 10.20 -7.15 -9.75
N SER A 224 10.10 -7.90 -10.84
CA SER A 224 11.23 -8.60 -11.46
C SER A 224 11.37 -8.34 -12.96
N GLU A 225 10.40 -7.68 -13.57
CA GLU A 225 10.37 -7.33 -15.00
C GLU A 225 10.85 -5.88 -15.18
N ASP A 226 11.75 -5.66 -16.12
CA ASP A 226 12.44 -4.38 -16.34
C ASP A 226 11.51 -3.25 -16.85
N ASP A 227 10.37 -3.57 -17.44
CA ASP A 227 9.40 -2.61 -17.96
C ASP A 227 8.33 -2.19 -16.94
N VAL A 228 8.33 -2.81 -15.75
CA VAL A 228 7.43 -2.49 -14.65
C VAL A 228 8.11 -1.49 -13.71
N PRO A 229 7.56 -0.27 -13.54
CA PRO A 229 8.19 0.75 -12.71
C PRO A 229 8.08 0.41 -11.21
N HIS A 230 9.13 0.71 -10.45
CA HIS A 230 9.18 0.59 -9.00
C HIS A 230 8.53 1.79 -8.29
N SER A 231 8.41 2.92 -8.98
CA SER A 231 7.79 4.14 -8.48
C SER A 231 7.01 4.85 -9.58
N ILE A 232 5.87 5.47 -9.22
CA ILE A 232 5.13 6.31 -10.15
C ILE A 232 5.97 7.51 -10.62
N TYR A 233 6.92 7.95 -9.80
CA TYR A 233 7.78 9.10 -10.13
C TYR A 233 8.85 8.79 -11.19
N GLU A 234 8.93 7.56 -11.67
CA GLU A 234 9.66 7.24 -12.91
C GLU A 234 8.94 7.73 -14.17
N CYS A 235 7.66 8.13 -14.05
CA CYS A 235 6.86 8.69 -15.11
C CYS A 235 6.95 10.22 -15.12
N GLU A 236 7.09 10.80 -16.31
CA GLU A 236 7.15 12.26 -16.47
C GLU A 236 5.82 12.91 -16.05
N GLY A 237 5.89 14.00 -15.28
CA GLY A 237 4.72 14.71 -14.78
C GLY A 237 4.05 14.09 -13.55
N ALA A 238 4.52 12.96 -13.02
CA ALA A 238 3.91 12.32 -11.84
C ALA A 238 3.99 13.20 -10.58
N ARG A 239 5.04 14.02 -10.44
CA ARG A 239 5.18 14.93 -9.28
C ARG A 239 4.05 15.96 -9.16
N THR A 240 3.32 16.24 -10.24
CA THR A 240 2.21 17.20 -10.25
C THR A 240 0.84 16.59 -10.07
N CYS A 241 0.73 15.25 -10.08
CA CYS A 241 -0.55 14.56 -9.98
C CYS A 241 -0.56 13.29 -9.11
N ALA A 242 0.54 12.94 -8.43
CA ALA A 242 0.58 11.67 -7.70
C ALA A 242 1.08 11.80 -6.26
N ILE A 243 0.51 10.98 -5.38
CA ILE A 243 0.98 10.67 -4.03
C ILE A 243 1.31 9.18 -4.01
N GLU A 244 2.51 8.80 -3.55
CA GLU A 244 2.93 7.41 -3.48
C GLU A 244 2.91 6.89 -2.04
N LEU A 245 2.37 5.68 -1.85
CA LEU A 245 2.35 4.97 -0.57
C LEU A 245 3.31 3.78 -0.63
N ARG A 246 4.20 3.68 0.36
CA ARG A 246 5.22 2.64 0.46
C ARG A 246 5.12 1.90 1.79
N SER A 247 5.56 0.64 1.81
CA SER A 247 5.41 -0.22 3.00
C SER A 247 6.62 -1.12 3.21
N PHE A 248 7.12 -1.15 4.44
CA PHE A 248 8.10 -2.16 4.89
C PHE A 248 7.44 -3.51 5.24
N SER A 249 6.11 -3.58 5.24
CA SER A 249 5.39 -4.80 5.63
C SER A 249 5.70 -5.99 4.75
N LYS A 250 5.82 -5.76 3.42
CA LYS A 250 5.93 -6.85 2.44
C LYS A 250 7.36 -7.08 1.96
N ASN A 251 8.16 -6.02 1.87
CA ASN A 251 9.55 -6.11 1.44
C ASN A 251 10.50 -6.62 2.54
N ALA A 252 10.18 -6.33 3.82
CA ALA A 252 11.09 -6.59 4.94
C ALA A 252 10.43 -7.21 6.18
N GLY A 253 9.15 -7.64 6.08
CA GLY A 253 8.48 -8.37 7.15
C GLY A 253 7.90 -7.53 8.28
N PHE A 254 7.78 -6.20 8.13
CA PHE A 254 7.32 -5.29 9.18
C PHE A 254 5.79 -5.32 9.42
N THR A 255 5.13 -6.44 9.18
CA THR A 255 3.68 -6.58 9.40
C THR A 255 3.31 -6.43 10.89
N GLY A 256 4.16 -6.87 11.79
CA GLY A 256 3.98 -6.78 13.25
C GLY A 256 4.61 -5.54 13.88
N THR A 257 5.71 -5.05 13.34
CA THR A 257 6.48 -3.89 13.86
C THR A 257 5.96 -2.56 13.37
N ARG A 258 5.27 -2.52 12.23
CA ARG A 258 4.61 -1.39 11.59
C ARG A 258 5.57 -0.29 11.13
N LEU A 259 5.83 -0.21 9.83
CA LEU A 259 6.58 0.87 9.19
C LEU A 259 6.12 1.04 7.74
N GLY A 260 6.00 2.28 7.30
CA GLY A 260 5.73 2.68 5.94
C GLY A 260 6.09 4.14 5.75
N PHE A 261 5.84 4.66 4.57
CA PHE A 261 5.95 6.08 4.31
C PHE A 261 5.07 6.51 3.13
N THR A 262 4.75 7.78 3.12
CA THR A 262 4.04 8.46 2.04
C THR A 262 4.99 9.47 1.40
N VAL A 263 4.98 9.55 0.07
CA VAL A 263 5.66 10.61 -0.67
C VAL A 263 4.62 11.59 -1.19
N VAL A 264 4.76 12.85 -0.80
CA VAL A 264 3.90 13.95 -1.27
C VAL A 264 4.77 15.05 -1.85
N PRO A 265 4.89 15.14 -3.17
CA PRO A 265 5.73 16.16 -3.81
C PRO A 265 5.23 17.58 -3.51
N LYS A 266 6.18 18.50 -3.38
CA LYS A 266 5.89 19.94 -3.20
C LYS A 266 5.25 20.58 -4.43
N ASP A 267 5.44 19.97 -5.58
CA ASP A 267 4.88 20.44 -6.86
C ASP A 267 3.39 20.08 -7.03
N LEU A 268 2.89 19.12 -6.24
CA LEU A 268 1.49 18.67 -6.26
C LEU A 268 0.58 19.74 -5.65
N LYS A 269 -0.29 20.32 -6.47
CA LYS A 269 -1.22 21.38 -6.09
C LYS A 269 -2.62 21.11 -6.62
N ASP A 270 -3.62 21.55 -5.86
CA ASP A 270 -5.00 21.55 -6.34
C ASP A 270 -5.26 22.64 -7.40
N ALA A 271 -6.46 22.69 -7.94
CA ALA A 271 -6.89 23.67 -8.95
C ALA A 271 -6.79 25.14 -8.46
N ASN A 272 -6.74 25.39 -7.17
CA ASN A 272 -6.57 26.71 -6.55
C ASN A 272 -5.12 27.05 -6.22
N GLY A 273 -4.17 26.17 -6.54
CA GLY A 273 -2.75 26.31 -6.25
C GLY A 273 -2.37 25.95 -4.81
N VAL A 274 -3.24 25.29 -4.07
CA VAL A 274 -2.95 24.82 -2.70
C VAL A 274 -2.06 23.58 -2.76
N ALA A 275 -0.87 23.64 -2.15
CA ALA A 275 0.06 22.52 -2.12
C ALA A 275 -0.43 21.42 -1.18
N LEU A 276 -0.64 20.21 -1.70
CA LEU A 276 -1.09 19.04 -0.91
C LEU A 276 -0.05 18.62 0.13
N HIS A 277 1.22 18.81 -0.17
CA HIS A 277 2.32 18.60 0.78
C HIS A 277 2.08 19.32 2.12
N GLY A 278 1.71 20.60 2.08
CA GLY A 278 1.42 21.37 3.29
C GLY A 278 0.20 20.88 4.07
N LEU A 279 -0.84 20.44 3.35
CA LEU A 279 -2.03 19.85 3.97
C LEU A 279 -1.72 18.53 4.66
N TRP A 280 -0.96 17.66 3.98
CA TRP A 280 -0.54 16.38 4.56
C TRP A 280 0.40 16.57 5.74
N ALA A 281 1.39 17.46 5.64
CA ALA A 281 2.28 17.81 6.74
C ALA A 281 1.49 18.29 7.98
N ARG A 282 0.50 19.17 7.77
CA ARG A 282 -0.35 19.66 8.85
C ARG A 282 -1.20 18.55 9.47
N ARG A 283 -1.80 17.69 8.66
CA ARG A 283 -2.56 16.53 9.13
C ARG A 283 -1.67 15.57 9.92
N HIS A 284 -0.51 15.24 9.35
CA HIS A 284 0.45 14.31 9.94
C HIS A 284 0.94 14.81 11.30
N GLY A 285 1.46 16.02 11.39
CA GLY A 285 1.92 16.63 12.65
C GLY A 285 0.81 16.89 13.69
N THR A 286 -0.48 16.90 13.28
CA THR A 286 -1.60 17.08 14.22
C THR A 286 -2.12 15.77 14.80
N LYS A 287 -2.12 14.69 14.00
CA LYS A 287 -2.80 13.43 14.33
C LYS A 287 -1.86 12.24 14.54
N PHE A 288 -0.56 12.44 14.37
CA PHE A 288 0.43 11.37 14.42
C PHE A 288 1.76 11.87 15.00
N ASN A 289 2.27 11.21 16.04
CA ASN A 289 3.53 11.57 16.72
C ASN A 289 4.76 10.81 16.18
N GLY A 290 4.65 10.20 15.00
CA GLY A 290 5.72 9.46 14.36
C GLY A 290 5.77 7.98 14.74
N ALA A 291 6.38 7.18 13.86
CA ALA A 291 6.69 5.79 14.15
C ALA A 291 7.79 5.70 15.23
N PRO A 292 7.82 4.63 16.06
CA PRO A 292 8.82 4.49 17.11
C PRO A 292 10.25 4.54 16.58
N TYR A 293 11.17 5.16 17.36
CA TYR A 293 12.58 5.24 16.99
C TYR A 293 13.18 3.88 16.64
N ILE A 294 12.97 2.88 17.49
CA ILE A 294 13.53 1.53 17.30
C ILE A 294 13.07 0.87 15.99
N VAL A 295 11.85 1.17 15.56
CA VAL A 295 11.30 0.66 14.30
C VAL A 295 11.88 1.40 13.10
N GLN A 296 12.06 2.73 13.20
CA GLN A 296 12.69 3.52 12.15
C GLN A 296 14.18 3.16 11.97
N ALA A 297 14.90 2.91 13.06
CA ALA A 297 16.28 2.44 13.04
C ALA A 297 16.38 1.05 12.36
N ALA A 298 15.47 0.15 12.69
CA ALA A 298 15.36 -1.16 12.02
C ALA A 298 15.02 -1.03 10.53
N GLY A 299 14.20 -0.02 10.16
CA GLY A 299 13.89 0.31 8.76
C GLY A 299 15.12 0.73 7.98
N GLU A 300 16.04 1.50 8.58
CA GLU A 300 17.30 1.87 7.96
C GLU A 300 18.17 0.63 7.66
N ALA A 301 18.19 -0.36 8.58
CA ALA A 301 18.97 -1.59 8.39
C ALA A 301 18.52 -2.44 7.20
N VAL A 302 17.28 -2.28 6.72
CA VAL A 302 16.79 -2.94 5.49
C VAL A 302 17.66 -2.57 4.28
N TYR A 303 18.17 -1.34 4.25
CA TYR A 303 18.97 -0.80 3.14
C TYR A 303 20.47 -1.05 3.27
N SER A 304 20.95 -1.64 4.36
CA SER A 304 22.34 -2.12 4.46
C SER A 304 22.60 -3.24 3.43
N GLU A 305 23.86 -3.51 3.10
CA GLU A 305 24.20 -4.60 2.18
C GLU A 305 23.65 -5.94 2.67
N GLU A 306 23.79 -6.23 3.96
CA GLU A 306 23.26 -7.45 4.58
C GLU A 306 21.73 -7.46 4.60
N GLY A 307 21.11 -6.35 4.98
CA GLY A 307 19.65 -6.20 4.98
C GLY A 307 19.03 -6.44 3.62
N LYS A 308 19.58 -5.81 2.56
CA LYS A 308 19.17 -6.03 1.17
C LYS A 308 19.32 -7.49 0.73
N ALA A 309 20.46 -8.12 1.05
CA ALA A 309 20.68 -9.52 0.68
C ALA A 309 19.69 -10.46 1.38
N GLN A 310 19.44 -10.25 2.67
CA GLN A 310 18.55 -11.08 3.48
C GLN A 310 17.07 -10.88 3.09
N THR A 311 16.62 -9.66 2.88
CA THR A 311 15.23 -9.39 2.44
C THR A 311 14.98 -9.88 1.01
N LYS A 312 15.96 -9.75 0.11
CA LYS A 312 15.87 -10.34 -1.24
C LYS A 312 15.73 -11.86 -1.20
N ALA A 313 16.44 -12.54 -0.28
CA ALA A 313 16.27 -13.98 -0.10
C ALA A 313 14.87 -14.36 0.41
N GLN A 314 14.26 -13.55 1.28
CA GLN A 314 12.89 -13.75 1.75
C GLN A 314 11.87 -13.54 0.61
N ILE A 315 12.05 -12.51 -0.21
CA ILE A 315 11.21 -12.27 -1.39
C ILE A 315 11.30 -13.46 -2.35
N ALA A 316 12.52 -13.94 -2.63
CA ALA A 316 12.71 -15.12 -3.47
C ALA A 316 12.02 -16.38 -2.91
N TYR A 317 11.98 -16.56 -1.59
CA TYR A 317 11.21 -17.63 -0.95
C TYR A 317 9.72 -17.52 -1.24
N TYR A 318 9.12 -16.33 -1.10
CA TYR A 318 7.69 -16.12 -1.37
C TYR A 318 7.37 -16.31 -2.85
N MET A 319 8.20 -15.81 -3.74
CA MET A 319 8.02 -15.99 -5.19
C MET A 319 8.17 -17.44 -5.63
N ASN A 320 9.07 -18.20 -5.00
CA ASN A 320 9.15 -19.64 -5.24
C ASN A 320 7.89 -20.38 -4.77
N ASN A 321 7.33 -20.00 -3.62
CA ASN A 321 6.05 -20.57 -3.16
C ASN A 321 4.90 -20.24 -4.13
N ALA A 322 4.83 -19.01 -4.62
CA ALA A 322 3.87 -18.61 -5.64
C ALA A 322 4.01 -19.45 -6.91
N LYS A 323 5.24 -19.65 -7.38
CA LYS A 323 5.51 -20.52 -8.53
C LYS A 323 5.05 -21.96 -8.32
N VAL A 324 5.32 -22.55 -7.16
CA VAL A 324 4.89 -23.93 -6.84
C VAL A 324 3.36 -24.04 -6.87
N ILE A 325 2.65 -23.05 -6.31
CA ILE A 325 1.18 -23.01 -6.31
C ILE A 325 0.67 -22.83 -7.75
N TYR A 326 1.23 -21.89 -8.49
CA TYR A 326 0.87 -21.61 -9.89
C TYR A 326 0.99 -22.86 -10.75
N ASP A 327 2.17 -23.50 -10.73
CA ASP A 327 2.45 -24.69 -11.53
C ASP A 327 1.52 -25.86 -11.14
N GLY A 328 1.30 -26.06 -9.85
CA GLY A 328 0.41 -27.10 -9.32
C GLY A 328 -1.05 -26.92 -9.74
N LEU A 329 -1.58 -25.71 -9.65
CA LEU A 329 -2.95 -25.40 -10.07
C LEU A 329 -3.11 -25.53 -11.59
N LYS A 330 -2.14 -25.04 -12.35
CA LYS A 330 -2.13 -25.16 -13.81
C LYS A 330 -2.09 -26.63 -14.26
N ALA A 331 -1.26 -27.46 -13.62
CA ALA A 331 -1.19 -28.90 -13.89
C ALA A 331 -2.51 -29.62 -13.52
N ALA A 332 -3.26 -29.10 -12.57
CA ALA A 332 -4.59 -29.60 -12.19
C ALA A 332 -5.72 -29.10 -13.09
N GLY A 333 -5.42 -28.24 -14.09
CA GLY A 333 -6.39 -27.79 -15.10
C GLY A 333 -7.11 -26.48 -14.78
N TYR A 334 -6.65 -25.74 -13.74
CA TYR A 334 -7.24 -24.42 -13.41
C TYR A 334 -6.70 -23.32 -14.33
N SER A 335 -7.53 -22.29 -14.61
CA SER A 335 -7.05 -21.01 -15.12
C SER A 335 -6.37 -20.26 -13.96
N VAL A 336 -5.14 -19.81 -14.20
CA VAL A 336 -4.30 -19.22 -13.15
C VAL A 336 -3.56 -18.01 -13.71
N SER A 337 -3.57 -16.90 -12.97
CA SER A 337 -2.83 -15.68 -13.26
C SER A 337 -2.08 -15.17 -12.01
N GLY A 338 -1.17 -14.19 -12.19
CA GLY A 338 -0.32 -13.64 -11.13
C GLY A 338 0.95 -14.44 -10.88
N GLY A 339 1.64 -14.18 -9.77
CA GLY A 339 2.85 -14.90 -9.34
C GLY A 339 4.13 -14.50 -10.10
N VAL A 340 4.15 -13.36 -10.80
CA VAL A 340 5.33 -12.84 -11.54
C VAL A 340 6.00 -11.70 -10.77
N ASN A 341 5.26 -10.61 -10.53
CA ASN A 341 5.76 -9.42 -9.82
C ASN A 341 5.11 -9.23 -8.44
N ALA A 342 4.39 -10.25 -7.95
CA ALA A 342 3.80 -10.31 -6.62
C ALA A 342 3.53 -11.76 -6.25
N PRO A 343 3.46 -12.10 -4.94
CA PRO A 343 3.20 -13.47 -4.51
C PRO A 343 1.72 -13.88 -4.64
N TYR A 344 0.88 -13.04 -5.22
CA TYR A 344 -0.55 -13.30 -5.41
C TYR A 344 -0.78 -14.23 -6.61
N ILE A 345 -1.57 -15.26 -6.38
CA ILE A 345 -2.08 -16.19 -7.39
C ILE A 345 -3.59 -16.05 -7.43
N LEU A 346 -4.13 -15.68 -8.57
CA LEU A 346 -5.56 -15.67 -8.83
C LEU A 346 -5.91 -16.94 -9.61
N SER A 347 -6.82 -17.74 -9.07
CA SER A 347 -7.33 -18.94 -9.73
C SER A 347 -8.85 -18.84 -9.85
N LEU A 348 -9.34 -19.00 -11.06
CA LEU A 348 -10.78 -19.07 -11.33
C LEU A 348 -11.21 -20.53 -11.27
N ILE A 349 -12.21 -20.81 -10.44
CA ILE A 349 -12.92 -22.07 -10.38
C ILE A 349 -14.21 -21.88 -11.18
N HIS A 350 -14.33 -22.59 -12.28
CA HIS A 350 -15.54 -22.63 -13.09
C HIS A 350 -16.51 -23.68 -12.58
#